data_3cfc054a388e60824c92c0617208eeee
#
_entry.id   3cfc054a388e60824c92c0617208eeee
#
_cell.length_a   1.000
_cell.length_b   1.000
_cell.length_c   1.000
_cell.angle_alpha   90.00
_cell.angle_beta   90.00
_cell.angle_gamma   90.00
#
_symmetry.space_group_name_H-M   'P 1'
#
loop_
_entity.id
_entity.type
_entity.pdbx_description
1 polymer ?
#
loop_
_entity_poly.entity_id
_entity_poly.type
_entity_poly.pdbx_seq_one_letter_code
_entity_poly.pdbx_strand_id
1 'polypeptide(L)'
;VSAFRAAGARKGDRIEHASVVPPALIEQLLELALGIVTQPNFIYERGDAYIRDIAREEHPFLYRVNSLVNAGVPVAFGTDSPFGHPDPWVAMKAAVDRQTISGNLLGEDERIAPVSALKKFLGGLGDPFTLRTISPGEPADLCLLNLPWKDLCTDLASAHVRMTIRDGEIIYSRD
;
A
#
# COMPACT_ATOMS: atom_id res chain seq x y z
N VAL A 1 -15.15 12.56 -0.80
CA VAL A 1 -14.53 13.88 -1.07
C VAL A 1 -15.52 15.00 -0.75
N SER A 2 -16.77 14.96 -1.26
CA SER A 2 -17.77 16.03 -1.01
C SER A 2 -18.03 16.31 0.48
N ALA A 3 -18.05 15.27 1.33
CA ALA A 3 -18.19 15.42 2.77
C ALA A 3 -17.01 16.19 3.40
N PHE A 4 -15.78 15.92 2.98
CA PHE A 4 -14.59 16.67 3.43
C PHE A 4 -14.66 18.15 2.99
N ARG A 5 -15.13 18.40 1.76
CA ARG A 5 -15.32 19.78 1.27
C ARG A 5 -16.34 20.55 2.10
N ALA A 6 -17.45 19.91 2.47
CA ALA A 6 -18.50 20.52 3.27
C ALA A 6 -18.11 20.73 4.75
N ALA A 7 -17.38 19.78 5.34
CA ALA A 7 -16.95 19.83 6.74
C ALA A 7 -15.68 20.66 6.98
N GLY A 8 -14.93 20.95 5.91
CA GLY A 8 -13.59 21.55 5.98
C GLY A 8 -12.54 20.49 6.29
N ALA A 9 -11.79 20.06 5.27
CA ALA A 9 -10.68 19.13 5.41
C ALA A 9 -9.55 19.75 6.26
N ARG A 10 -8.86 18.92 7.05
CA ARG A 10 -7.77 19.31 7.94
C ARG A 10 -6.49 18.58 7.56
N LYS A 11 -5.35 19.14 7.89
CA LYS A 11 -4.06 18.47 7.72
C LYS A 11 -4.06 17.12 8.48
N GLY A 12 -3.73 16.05 7.77
CA GLY A 12 -3.72 14.68 8.32
C GLY A 12 -5.03 13.90 8.07
N ASP A 13 -6.07 14.55 7.58
CA ASP A 13 -7.27 13.84 7.13
C ASP A 13 -6.91 12.91 5.97
N ARG A 14 -7.51 11.72 5.97
CA ARG A 14 -7.24 10.69 4.97
C ARG A 14 -8.49 9.89 4.63
N ILE A 15 -8.44 9.21 3.51
CA ILE A 15 -9.46 8.27 3.07
C ILE A 15 -8.87 6.86 3.17
N GLU A 16 -9.56 5.99 3.90
CA GLU A 16 -9.23 4.56 3.91
C GLU A 16 -9.85 3.87 2.69
N HIS A 17 -9.18 2.81 2.21
CA HIS A 17 -9.52 2.00 1.04
C HIS A 17 -9.38 2.74 -0.28
N ALA A 18 -10.21 3.73 -0.56
CA ALA A 18 -10.29 4.38 -1.87
C ALA A 18 -10.36 3.34 -3.01
N SER A 19 -11.27 2.37 -2.86
CA SER A 19 -11.35 1.18 -3.71
C SER A 19 -11.55 1.49 -5.18
N VAL A 20 -12.31 2.55 -5.49
CA VAL A 20 -12.53 3.05 -6.86
C VAL A 20 -12.25 4.54 -6.88
N VAL A 21 -11.23 4.97 -7.62
CA VAL A 21 -10.84 6.38 -7.75
C VAL A 21 -10.82 6.79 -9.22
N PRO A 22 -11.93 7.31 -9.77
CA PRO A 22 -11.94 7.88 -11.10
C PRO A 22 -10.99 9.09 -11.23
N PRO A 23 -10.44 9.39 -12.43
CA PRO A 23 -9.48 10.48 -12.63
C PRO A 23 -9.93 11.84 -12.08
N ALA A 24 -11.22 12.17 -12.24
CA ALA A 24 -11.79 13.44 -11.75
C ALA A 24 -11.74 13.62 -10.23
N LEU A 25 -11.50 12.55 -9.44
CA LEU A 25 -11.35 12.65 -7.99
C LEU A 25 -9.91 13.00 -7.58
N ILE A 26 -8.91 12.75 -8.43
CA ILE A 26 -7.50 13.00 -8.09
C ILE A 26 -7.24 14.48 -7.82
N GLU A 27 -7.74 15.37 -8.67
CA GLU A 27 -7.63 16.82 -8.48
C GLU A 27 -8.28 17.27 -7.17
N GLN A 28 -9.44 16.72 -6.85
CA GLN A 28 -10.15 17.05 -5.61
C GLN A 28 -9.42 16.54 -4.36
N LEU A 29 -8.71 15.40 -4.43
CA LEU A 29 -7.88 14.90 -3.34
C LEU A 29 -6.70 15.85 -3.08
N LEU A 30 -6.07 16.36 -4.15
CA LEU A 30 -4.97 17.33 -4.07
C LEU A 30 -5.45 18.67 -3.52
N GLU A 31 -6.55 19.22 -4.02
CA GLU A 31 -7.15 20.48 -3.54
C GLU A 31 -7.43 20.47 -2.03
N LEU A 32 -7.87 19.32 -1.51
CA LEU A 32 -8.21 19.15 -0.10
C LEU A 32 -7.04 18.61 0.74
N ALA A 33 -5.86 18.41 0.13
CA ALA A 33 -4.67 17.83 0.76
C ALA A 33 -4.96 16.50 1.48
N LEU A 34 -5.84 15.67 0.92
CA LEU A 34 -6.20 14.37 1.48
C LEU A 34 -5.19 13.31 1.09
N GLY A 35 -4.76 12.51 2.08
CA GLY A 35 -4.01 11.28 1.83
C GLY A 35 -4.93 10.07 1.64
N ILE A 36 -4.37 8.98 1.13
CA ILE A 36 -5.06 7.70 0.95
C ILE A 36 -4.27 6.59 1.62
N VAL A 37 -4.96 5.78 2.43
CA VAL A 37 -4.44 4.49 2.90
C VAL A 37 -5.22 3.38 2.18
N THR A 38 -4.55 2.65 1.29
CA THR A 38 -5.19 1.67 0.40
C THR A 38 -4.65 0.25 0.61
N GLN A 39 -5.37 -0.76 0.09
CA GLN A 39 -5.11 -2.18 0.31
C GLN A 39 -4.90 -2.91 -1.03
N PRO A 40 -3.71 -2.87 -1.62
CA PRO A 40 -3.43 -3.55 -2.89
C PRO A 40 -3.62 -5.07 -2.83
N ASN A 41 -3.51 -5.68 -1.63
CA ASN A 41 -3.78 -7.10 -1.43
C ASN A 41 -5.17 -7.52 -1.94
N PHE A 42 -6.16 -6.63 -1.96
CA PHE A 42 -7.49 -6.95 -2.50
C PHE A 42 -7.51 -7.14 -4.01
N ILE A 43 -6.52 -6.65 -4.74
CA ILE A 43 -6.35 -7.03 -6.15
C ILE A 43 -6.01 -8.52 -6.26
N TYR A 44 -5.13 -9.03 -5.40
CA TYR A 44 -4.80 -10.45 -5.36
C TYR A 44 -5.96 -11.28 -4.81
N GLU A 45 -6.47 -10.92 -3.64
CA GLU A 45 -7.43 -11.74 -2.88
C GLU A 45 -8.83 -11.75 -3.50
N ARG A 46 -9.26 -10.65 -4.11
CA ARG A 46 -10.65 -10.40 -4.56
C ARG A 46 -10.76 -10.01 -6.03
N GLY A 47 -9.63 -9.87 -6.72
CA GLY A 47 -9.61 -9.35 -8.08
C GLY A 47 -10.43 -10.17 -9.07
N ASP A 48 -10.49 -11.50 -8.90
CA ASP A 48 -11.33 -12.36 -9.76
C ASP A 48 -12.84 -12.07 -9.57
N ALA A 49 -13.25 -11.74 -8.35
CA ALA A 49 -14.62 -11.28 -8.08
C ALA A 49 -14.86 -9.88 -8.68
N TYR A 50 -13.89 -8.98 -8.57
CA TYR A 50 -14.00 -7.65 -9.18
C TYR A 50 -14.11 -7.71 -10.71
N ILE A 51 -13.33 -8.59 -11.37
CA ILE A 51 -13.43 -8.79 -12.82
C ILE A 51 -14.81 -9.28 -13.23
N ARG A 52 -15.46 -10.10 -12.43
CA ARG A 52 -16.78 -10.65 -12.69
C ARG A 52 -17.91 -9.67 -12.39
N ASP A 53 -17.82 -8.93 -11.25
CA ASP A 53 -18.95 -8.26 -10.62
C ASP A 53 -18.92 -6.73 -10.82
N ILE A 54 -17.77 -6.14 -11.20
CA ILE A 54 -17.61 -4.70 -11.43
C ILE A 54 -17.58 -4.41 -12.94
N ALA A 55 -18.18 -3.31 -13.33
CA ALA A 55 -18.19 -2.86 -14.73
C ALA A 55 -16.73 -2.70 -15.25
N ARG A 56 -16.46 -3.20 -16.45
CA ARG A 56 -15.12 -3.27 -17.03
C ARG A 56 -14.44 -1.91 -17.14
N GLU A 57 -15.20 -0.86 -17.37
CA GLU A 57 -14.74 0.53 -17.43
C GLU A 57 -14.23 1.06 -16.09
N GLU A 58 -14.60 0.44 -14.97
CA GLU A 58 -14.11 0.80 -13.63
C GLU A 58 -12.85 0.03 -13.21
N HIS A 59 -12.49 -1.06 -13.89
CA HIS A 59 -11.33 -1.87 -13.56
C HIS A 59 -10.02 -1.07 -13.47
N PRO A 60 -9.73 -0.09 -14.36
CA PRO A 60 -8.53 0.75 -14.25
C PRO A 60 -8.49 1.63 -13.01
N PHE A 61 -9.62 1.81 -12.33
CA PHE A 61 -9.74 2.70 -11.17
C PHE A 61 -9.69 1.98 -9.83
N LEU A 62 -9.57 0.63 -9.86
CA LEU A 62 -9.56 -0.20 -8.67
C LEU A 62 -8.22 -0.15 -7.95
N TYR A 63 -8.24 0.24 -6.66
CA TYR A 63 -7.07 0.28 -5.77
C TYR A 63 -5.85 0.89 -6.47
N ARG A 64 -6.04 2.08 -7.05
CA ARG A 64 -4.99 2.81 -7.79
C ARG A 64 -3.86 3.20 -6.88
N VAL A 65 -2.63 3.04 -7.35
CA VAL A 65 -1.42 3.44 -6.64
C VAL A 65 -0.54 4.32 -7.50
N ASN A 66 -0.16 3.83 -8.69
CA ASN A 66 0.77 4.53 -9.58
C ASN A 66 0.24 5.92 -9.98
N SER A 67 -0.99 5.98 -10.45
CA SER A 67 -1.62 7.24 -10.85
C SER A 67 -1.72 8.25 -9.71
N LEU A 68 -2.09 7.79 -8.49
CA LEU A 68 -2.18 8.66 -7.31
C LEU A 68 -0.81 9.21 -6.92
N VAL A 69 0.21 8.35 -6.87
CA VAL A 69 1.59 8.74 -6.52
C VAL A 69 2.15 9.71 -7.55
N ASN A 70 1.96 9.45 -8.85
CA ASN A 70 2.44 10.32 -9.93
C ASN A 70 1.74 11.68 -9.92
N ALA A 71 0.49 11.73 -9.48
CA ALA A 71 -0.23 12.99 -9.30
C ALA A 71 0.21 13.76 -8.05
N GLY A 72 0.97 13.16 -7.12
CA GLY A 72 1.41 13.77 -5.88
C GLY A 72 0.45 13.58 -4.70
N VAL A 73 -0.55 12.71 -4.81
CA VAL A 73 -1.41 12.35 -3.67
C VAL A 73 -0.59 11.52 -2.67
N PRO A 74 -0.59 11.86 -1.38
CA PRO A 74 0.03 11.03 -0.35
C PRO A 74 -0.65 9.65 -0.28
N VAL A 75 0.13 8.56 -0.49
CA VAL A 75 -0.39 7.20 -0.45
C VAL A 75 0.42 6.36 0.53
N ALA A 76 -0.28 5.64 1.41
CA ALA A 76 0.27 4.60 2.26
C ALA A 76 -0.53 3.30 2.07
N PHE A 77 0.02 2.19 2.57
CA PHE A 77 -0.63 0.89 2.50
C PHE A 77 -1.10 0.41 3.88
N GLY A 78 -2.19 -0.34 3.87
CA GLY A 78 -2.67 -1.18 4.93
C GLY A 78 -3.06 -2.54 4.38
N THR A 79 -3.28 -3.52 5.24
CA THR A 79 -3.75 -4.86 4.86
C THR A 79 -5.23 -5.07 5.13
N ASP A 80 -5.82 -4.19 5.97
CA ASP A 80 -7.20 -4.31 6.47
C ASP A 80 -7.44 -5.63 7.21
N SER A 81 -6.43 -6.09 7.95
CA SER A 81 -6.55 -7.30 8.78
C SER A 81 -7.53 -7.05 9.95
N PRO A 82 -8.40 -8.02 10.29
CA PRO A 82 -8.43 -9.42 9.82
C PRO A 82 -9.24 -9.65 8.54
N PHE A 83 -9.81 -8.62 7.92
CA PHE A 83 -10.62 -8.77 6.71
C PHE A 83 -9.76 -9.09 5.46
N GLY A 84 -8.58 -8.46 5.34
CA GLY A 84 -7.54 -8.81 4.38
C GLY A 84 -6.44 -9.67 5.01
N HIS A 85 -5.59 -10.27 4.20
CA HIS A 85 -4.44 -11.05 4.66
C HIS A 85 -3.47 -10.15 5.46
N PRO A 86 -3.04 -10.55 6.68
CA PRO A 86 -2.25 -9.67 7.56
C PRO A 86 -0.82 -9.42 7.08
N ASP A 87 -0.29 -10.23 6.16
CA ASP A 87 1.08 -10.14 5.68
C ASP A 87 1.27 -8.94 4.72
N PRO A 88 2.07 -7.91 5.09
CA PRO A 88 2.31 -6.76 4.25
C PRO A 88 3.03 -7.10 2.93
N TRP A 89 3.78 -8.22 2.89
CA TRP A 89 4.45 -8.67 1.67
C TRP A 89 3.46 -9.08 0.58
N VAL A 90 2.32 -9.65 0.97
CA VAL A 90 1.22 -9.95 0.02
C VAL A 90 0.70 -8.66 -0.61
N ALA A 91 0.49 -7.61 0.19
CA ALA A 91 0.03 -6.32 -0.32
C ALA A 91 1.08 -5.66 -1.23
N MET A 92 2.38 -5.70 -0.85
CA MET A 92 3.47 -5.20 -1.69
C MET A 92 3.55 -5.93 -3.02
N LYS A 93 3.50 -7.27 -2.99
CA LYS A 93 3.53 -8.10 -4.19
C LYS A 93 2.33 -7.80 -5.10
N ALA A 94 1.14 -7.68 -4.56
CA ALA A 94 -0.06 -7.34 -5.31
C ALA A 94 0.03 -5.95 -5.98
N ALA A 95 0.65 -4.96 -5.32
CA ALA A 95 0.89 -3.64 -5.91
C ALA A 95 1.91 -3.66 -7.05
N VAL A 96 2.87 -4.58 -7.01
CA VAL A 96 3.92 -4.75 -8.04
C VAL A 96 3.40 -5.55 -9.22
N ASP A 97 2.75 -6.69 -8.96
CA ASP A 97 2.36 -7.65 -10.00
C ASP A 97 1.00 -7.33 -10.62
N ARG A 98 0.08 -6.77 -9.82
CA ARG A 98 -1.31 -6.49 -10.20
C ARG A 98 -2.03 -7.74 -10.72
N GLN A 99 -1.71 -8.90 -10.15
CA GLN A 99 -2.30 -10.18 -10.49
C GLN A 99 -3.31 -10.62 -9.43
N THR A 100 -4.42 -11.20 -9.89
CA THR A 100 -5.39 -11.90 -9.04
C THR A 100 -4.86 -13.27 -8.64
N ILE A 101 -5.55 -13.97 -7.73
CA ILE A 101 -5.18 -15.33 -7.32
C ILE A 101 -5.19 -16.32 -8.50
N SER A 102 -6.05 -16.09 -9.51
CA SER A 102 -6.10 -16.87 -10.74
C SER A 102 -5.09 -16.42 -11.81
N GLY A 103 -4.24 -15.42 -11.51
CA GLY A 103 -3.22 -14.91 -12.42
C GLY A 103 -3.71 -13.89 -13.45
N ASN A 104 -4.97 -13.44 -13.37
CA ASN A 104 -5.47 -12.40 -14.25
C ASN A 104 -4.85 -11.04 -13.89
N LEU A 105 -4.57 -10.21 -14.88
CA LEU A 105 -4.11 -8.84 -14.66
C LEU A 105 -5.29 -7.91 -14.42
N LEU A 106 -5.19 -7.05 -13.39
CA LEU A 106 -6.21 -6.07 -13.06
C LEU A 106 -5.57 -4.69 -12.78
N GLY A 107 -5.75 -3.77 -13.73
CA GLY A 107 -5.16 -2.43 -13.66
C GLY A 107 -3.64 -2.46 -13.80
N GLU A 108 -3.12 -2.98 -14.90
CA GLU A 108 -1.67 -3.14 -15.17
C GLU A 108 -0.89 -1.82 -15.08
N ASP A 109 -1.48 -0.71 -15.53
CA ASP A 109 -0.88 0.63 -15.50
C ASP A 109 -0.69 1.16 -14.06
N GLU A 110 -1.31 0.52 -13.08
CA GLU A 110 -1.21 0.88 -11.67
C GLU A 110 -0.09 0.12 -10.93
N ARG A 111 0.75 -0.63 -11.64
CA ARG A 111 1.97 -1.26 -11.10
C ARG A 111 2.94 -0.22 -10.58
N ILE A 112 3.61 -0.53 -9.47
CA ILE A 112 4.69 0.28 -8.91
C ILE A 112 5.94 -0.57 -8.69
N ALA A 113 7.09 0.09 -8.59
CA ALA A 113 8.35 -0.60 -8.30
C ALA A 113 8.35 -1.20 -6.88
N PRO A 114 9.03 -2.34 -6.64
CA PRO A 114 9.12 -3.00 -5.33
C PRO A 114 9.54 -2.06 -4.19
N VAL A 115 10.54 -1.20 -4.42
CA VAL A 115 11.00 -0.22 -3.43
C VAL A 115 9.92 0.83 -3.12
N SER A 116 9.11 1.20 -4.10
CA SER A 116 7.97 2.10 -3.88
C SER A 116 6.88 1.44 -3.05
N ALA A 117 6.59 0.16 -3.27
CA ALA A 117 5.66 -0.62 -2.47
C ALA A 117 6.13 -0.73 -1.00
N LEU A 118 7.43 -1.05 -0.77
CA LEU A 118 8.00 -1.09 0.57
C LEU A 118 7.82 0.25 1.29
N LYS A 119 8.15 1.36 0.65
CA LYS A 119 8.02 2.70 1.25
C LYS A 119 6.60 3.02 1.73
N LYS A 120 5.56 2.41 1.17
CA LYS A 120 4.18 2.64 1.57
C LYS A 120 3.81 2.02 2.92
N PHE A 121 4.63 1.11 3.45
CA PHE A 121 4.50 0.53 4.79
C PHE A 121 5.47 1.12 5.83
N LEU A 122 6.35 2.05 5.44
CA LEU A 122 7.39 2.59 6.33
C LEU A 122 6.97 3.88 7.05
N GLY A 123 5.71 4.28 6.99
CA GLY A 123 5.17 5.39 7.77
C GLY A 123 4.86 5.00 9.22
N GLY A 124 4.71 6.00 10.09
CA GLY A 124 4.27 5.79 11.47
C GLY A 124 2.74 5.64 11.58
N LEU A 125 2.25 5.09 12.69
CA LEU A 125 0.81 4.92 12.93
C LEU A 125 0.05 6.26 12.96
N GLY A 126 0.67 7.32 13.48
CA GLY A 126 0.06 8.65 13.55
C GLY A 126 0.23 9.47 12.27
N ASP A 127 1.21 9.13 11.45
CA ASP A 127 1.46 9.74 10.15
C ASP A 127 2.01 8.69 9.17
N PRO A 128 1.12 8.01 8.45
CA PRO A 128 1.52 6.92 7.55
C PRO A 128 2.22 7.43 6.27
N PHE A 129 2.22 8.72 6.02
CA PHE A 129 2.77 9.32 4.80
C PHE A 129 4.22 9.80 4.95
N THR A 130 4.68 10.03 6.18
CA THR A 130 6.07 10.38 6.47
C THR A 130 6.91 9.13 6.67
N LEU A 131 7.92 8.95 5.81
CA LEU A 131 8.81 7.78 5.87
C LEU A 131 9.68 7.83 7.13
N ARG A 132 9.67 6.73 7.86
CA ARG A 132 10.66 6.45 8.90
C ARG A 132 11.98 6.01 8.25
N THR A 133 13.07 6.43 8.82
CA THR A 133 14.43 6.11 8.37
C THR A 133 15.22 5.44 9.49
N ILE A 134 16.26 4.69 9.12
CA ILE A 134 17.20 4.15 10.09
C ILE A 134 18.27 5.22 10.33
N SER A 135 18.20 5.89 11.47
CA SER A 135 19.14 6.94 11.87
C SER A 135 19.31 6.97 13.40
N PRO A 136 20.48 7.46 13.90
CA PRO A 136 20.68 7.60 15.33
C PRO A 136 19.59 8.46 16.00
N GLY A 137 19.00 7.95 17.08
CA GLY A 137 17.93 8.61 17.81
C GLY A 137 16.52 8.19 17.41
N GLU A 138 16.35 7.48 16.29
CA GLU A 138 15.07 6.89 15.90
C GLU A 138 14.79 5.57 16.67
N PRO A 139 13.51 5.20 16.87
CA PRO A 139 13.16 3.92 17.46
C PRO A 139 13.78 2.75 16.68
N ALA A 140 14.34 1.78 17.39
CA ALA A 140 14.96 0.61 16.80
C ALA A 140 13.90 -0.46 16.40
N ASP A 141 12.94 -0.05 15.54
CA ASP A 141 11.97 -0.94 14.91
C ASP A 141 12.51 -1.36 13.55
N LEU A 142 13.06 -2.54 13.46
CA LEU A 142 13.81 -3.01 12.32
C LEU A 142 13.29 -4.35 11.80
N CYS A 143 13.42 -4.56 10.50
CA CYS A 143 13.19 -5.84 9.84
C CYS A 143 14.47 -6.26 9.14
N LEU A 144 15.10 -7.34 9.62
CA LEU A 144 16.28 -7.93 8.98
C LEU A 144 15.85 -8.99 7.98
N LEU A 145 16.36 -8.89 6.77
CA LEU A 145 16.09 -9.81 5.67
C LEU A 145 17.25 -10.80 5.51
N ASN A 146 16.97 -12.00 5.01
CA ASN A 146 17.99 -13.02 4.76
C ASN A 146 18.69 -12.87 3.39
N LEU A 147 18.16 -11.98 2.53
CA LEU A 147 18.70 -11.67 1.21
C LEU A 147 18.88 -10.16 1.04
N PRO A 148 19.83 -9.72 0.21
CA PRO A 148 19.91 -8.33 -0.21
C PRO A 148 18.61 -7.88 -0.91
N TRP A 149 18.21 -6.61 -0.67
CA TRP A 149 16.98 -6.05 -1.25
C TRP A 149 16.87 -6.24 -2.77
N LYS A 150 17.98 -6.09 -3.50
CA LYS A 150 18.01 -6.27 -4.96
C LYS A 150 17.52 -7.65 -5.42
N ASP A 151 17.80 -8.68 -4.61
CA ASP A 151 17.41 -10.06 -4.93
C ASP A 151 15.95 -10.32 -4.53
N LEU A 152 15.49 -9.67 -3.45
CA LEU A 152 14.10 -9.71 -2.98
C LEU A 152 13.11 -9.02 -3.92
N CYS A 153 13.56 -8.07 -4.73
CA CYS A 153 12.69 -7.38 -5.69
C CYS A 153 12.03 -8.33 -6.71
N THR A 154 12.58 -9.52 -6.90
CA THR A 154 12.04 -10.55 -7.81
C THR A 154 11.10 -11.54 -7.13
N ASP A 155 11.12 -11.59 -5.78
CA ASP A 155 10.27 -12.49 -4.99
C ASP A 155 9.93 -11.85 -3.65
N LEU A 156 8.95 -10.96 -3.66
CA LEU A 156 8.46 -10.27 -2.46
C LEU A 156 7.67 -11.25 -1.58
N ALA A 157 8.30 -11.78 -0.54
CA ALA A 157 7.66 -12.71 0.38
C ALA A 157 8.17 -12.56 1.82
N SER A 158 7.28 -12.73 2.80
CA SER A 158 7.61 -12.73 4.23
C SER A 158 8.55 -13.87 4.64
N ALA A 159 8.67 -14.91 3.80
CA ALA A 159 9.65 -15.98 3.98
C ALA A 159 11.10 -15.48 4.05
N HIS A 160 11.38 -14.29 3.51
CA HIS A 160 12.70 -13.64 3.55
C HIS A 160 12.93 -12.79 4.80
N VAL A 161 11.97 -12.65 5.69
CA VAL A 161 12.19 -12.00 6.99
C VAL A 161 12.92 -12.95 7.91
N ARG A 162 14.15 -12.57 8.27
CA ARG A 162 14.99 -13.31 9.21
C ARG A 162 14.72 -12.90 10.65
N MET A 163 14.53 -11.61 10.90
CA MET A 163 14.34 -11.09 12.25
C MET A 163 13.46 -9.84 12.23
N THR A 164 12.61 -9.71 13.23
CA THR A 164 11.89 -8.46 13.51
C THR A 164 12.29 -7.95 14.89
N ILE A 165 12.63 -6.68 14.96
CA ILE A 165 13.07 -5.99 16.17
C ILE A 165 12.08 -4.85 16.42
N ARG A 166 11.63 -4.68 17.66
CA ARG A 166 10.78 -3.59 18.11
C ARG A 166 11.40 -2.95 19.35
N ASP A 167 11.56 -1.64 19.33
CA ASP A 167 12.21 -0.87 20.41
C ASP A 167 13.56 -1.46 20.84
N GLY A 168 14.32 -2.07 19.91
CA GLY A 168 15.59 -2.74 20.16
C GLY A 168 15.47 -4.19 20.66
N GLU A 169 14.27 -4.71 20.91
CA GLU A 169 14.04 -6.09 21.34
C GLU A 169 13.68 -6.99 20.15
N ILE A 170 14.27 -8.18 20.11
CA ILE A 170 13.94 -9.18 19.09
C ILE A 170 12.58 -9.80 19.42
N ILE A 171 11.57 -9.55 18.60
CA ILE A 171 10.22 -10.12 18.76
C ILE A 171 9.95 -11.31 17.85
N TYR A 172 10.80 -11.52 16.84
CA TYR A 172 10.76 -12.66 15.93
C TYR A 172 12.16 -12.96 15.40
N SER A 173 12.54 -14.24 15.36
CA SER A 173 13.76 -14.71 14.69
C SER A 173 13.48 -16.04 14.00
N ARG A 174 14.06 -16.22 12.82
CA ARG A 174 14.10 -17.46 12.07
C ARG A 174 15.56 -17.87 11.91
N ASP A 175 15.86 -19.13 12.19
CA ASP A 175 17.17 -19.74 12.00
C ASP A 175 17.58 -19.84 10.52
#